data_9fc5e8c837487148a2aa6d749544d5a9
#
_entry.id   9fc5e8c837487148a2aa6d749544d5a9
#
_cell.length_a   1.000
_cell.length_b   1.000
_cell.length_c   1.000
_cell.angle_alpha   90.00
_cell.angle_beta   90.00
_cell.angle_gamma   90.00
#
_symmetry.space_group_name_H-M   'P 1'
#
loop_
_entity.id
_entity.type
_entity.pdbx_description
1 polymer ?
#
loop_
_entity_poly.entity_id
_entity_poly.type
_entity_poly.pdbx_seq_one_letter_code
_entity_poly.pdbx_strand_id
1 'polypeptide(L)'
;MIIIKCGIYHLRNDDIQGDVISRYRSYNVRPLAFIFDAYVFSWFWDNMYALLVTIIVLHVLNLYLIYKICEKMGIYLSAFCLCIFALCPILVESIYWISASTRIVFSLFLCLSSIYLLLKSFDEKNDSKKLMFFYSAILLNLMCVGFYEQVIALNLFLFIFLMICLKKYKYIWIPITSTVWIGIWYVYFMMHGEMQARGALNISGMLETTVNCVKMIFTNYINAYSNFIYSLGFGKEAVLSSLVTVFVAILFVAFMIYIYKKEANLGEKSNTTRKIIFAMIWIIVPFLPFIVLDTKFIAVRNLYFCTFGIAVISEMILDLVLSLVKNDNAKNIIKTSILAFICFFFIISNIDGVNNYRKVNSIDEKVTKQIIENVPAEAFSNGKSISINYDANDLFKYKNLSIFVESTIESDWATVGKIQVMRKSTSAPTIYVNSNQDKADYVLYFDGQMNLVKN
;
A
#
# COMPACT_ATOMS: atom_id res chain seq x y z
N MET A 1 -11.25 1.60 -12.92
CA MET A 1 -11.97 0.77 -11.96
C MET A 1 -10.95 -0.20 -11.37
N ILE A 2 -10.92 -0.31 -10.08
CA ILE A 2 -9.82 -0.88 -9.32
C ILE A 2 -10.12 -2.34 -9.09
N ILE A 3 -9.10 -3.19 -9.15
CA ILE A 3 -9.24 -4.61 -8.81
C ILE A 3 -9.75 -4.72 -7.40
N ILE A 4 -11.01 -5.08 -7.29
CA ILE A 4 -11.63 -5.40 -6.00
C ILE A 4 -11.32 -6.87 -5.74
N LYS A 5 -10.16 -7.16 -5.18
CA LYS A 5 -9.93 -8.44 -4.53
C LYS A 5 -10.69 -8.44 -3.21
N CYS A 6 -12.00 -8.61 -3.26
CA CYS A 6 -12.79 -8.51 -2.06
C CYS A 6 -13.83 -9.58 -1.94
N GLY A 7 -13.58 -10.45 -1.01
CA GLY A 7 -14.59 -11.24 -0.38
C GLY A 7 -15.45 -10.49 0.65
N ILE A 8 -15.63 -9.16 0.57
CA ILE A 8 -16.28 -8.36 1.63
C ILE A 8 -17.67 -7.85 1.22
N TYR A 9 -18.13 -8.10 0.01
CA TYR A 9 -19.48 -7.71 -0.43
C TYR A 9 -20.60 -8.29 0.47
N HIS A 10 -20.28 -9.32 1.24
CA HIS A 10 -21.18 -10.02 2.15
C HIS A 10 -21.62 -9.23 3.39
N LEU A 11 -20.99 -8.13 3.72
CA LEU A 11 -21.17 -7.49 5.02
C LEU A 11 -22.37 -6.54 5.08
N ARG A 12 -23.09 -6.39 3.98
CA ARG A 12 -24.21 -5.46 3.89
C ARG A 12 -25.60 -6.10 4.02
N ASN A 13 -25.73 -7.43 4.08
CA ASN A 13 -27.01 -8.13 4.20
C ASN A 13 -27.16 -8.85 5.56
N ASP A 14 -28.41 -9.00 6.02
CA ASP A 14 -28.81 -9.48 7.35
C ASP A 14 -28.37 -10.91 7.71
N ASP A 15 -27.86 -11.70 6.74
CA ASP A 15 -27.25 -13.03 6.96
C ASP A 15 -25.83 -12.97 7.55
N ILE A 16 -25.42 -11.81 7.98
CA ILE A 16 -24.05 -11.38 8.31
C ILE A 16 -23.41 -12.13 9.49
N GLN A 17 -24.19 -12.59 10.49
CA GLN A 17 -23.60 -13.03 11.76
C GLN A 17 -22.75 -14.31 11.63
N GLY A 18 -23.16 -15.29 10.88
CA GLY A 18 -22.43 -16.56 10.70
C GLY A 18 -21.16 -16.39 9.84
N ASP A 19 -21.29 -15.67 8.74
CA ASP A 19 -20.17 -15.46 7.80
C ASP A 19 -19.14 -14.46 8.30
N VAL A 20 -19.54 -13.45 9.05
CA VAL A 20 -18.63 -12.48 9.71
C VAL A 20 -17.73 -13.20 10.70
N ILE A 21 -18.28 -14.10 11.53
CA ILE A 21 -17.50 -14.85 12.53
C ILE A 21 -16.53 -15.82 11.85
N SER A 22 -16.92 -16.49 10.78
CA SER A 22 -16.03 -17.41 10.05
C SER A 22 -14.90 -16.68 9.35
N ARG A 23 -15.15 -15.46 8.83
CA ARG A 23 -14.14 -14.59 8.20
C ARG A 23 -13.28 -13.83 9.19
N TYR A 24 -13.79 -13.53 10.38
CA TYR A 24 -13.01 -13.00 11.48
C TYR A 24 -11.77 -13.87 11.75
N ARG A 25 -11.89 -15.18 11.63
CA ARG A 25 -10.76 -16.13 11.73
C ARG A 25 -9.66 -15.87 10.69
N SER A 26 -9.98 -15.44 9.48
CA SER A 26 -8.98 -15.14 8.45
C SER A 26 -8.28 -13.78 8.62
N TYR A 27 -8.81 -12.88 9.47
CA TYR A 27 -8.27 -11.54 9.77
C TYR A 27 -7.67 -11.42 11.17
N ASN A 28 -7.42 -12.52 11.84
CA ASN A 28 -6.96 -12.60 13.24
C ASN A 28 -5.76 -11.72 13.56
N VAL A 29 -4.82 -11.58 12.60
CA VAL A 29 -3.63 -10.73 12.75
C VAL A 29 -3.89 -9.23 12.60
N ARG A 30 -5.12 -8.82 12.19
CA ARG A 30 -5.47 -7.41 11.91
C ARG A 30 -6.85 -7.06 12.44
N PRO A 31 -7.02 -7.02 13.78
CA PRO A 31 -8.37 -6.94 14.37
C PRO A 31 -9.16 -5.69 13.94
N LEU A 32 -8.50 -4.55 13.82
CA LEU A 32 -9.18 -3.32 13.43
C LEU A 32 -9.40 -3.21 11.92
N ALA A 33 -8.53 -3.80 11.10
CA ALA A 33 -8.74 -3.82 9.65
C ALA A 33 -10.06 -4.49 9.29
N PHE A 34 -10.38 -5.62 9.94
CA PHE A 34 -11.65 -6.31 9.73
C PHE A 34 -12.86 -5.42 10.08
N ILE A 35 -12.85 -4.83 11.28
CA ILE A 35 -13.95 -3.97 11.75
C ILE A 35 -14.16 -2.78 10.79
N PHE A 36 -13.07 -2.15 10.36
CA PHE A 36 -13.16 -1.00 9.46
C PHE A 36 -13.57 -1.41 8.04
N ASP A 37 -13.06 -2.52 7.52
CA ASP A 37 -13.49 -3.06 6.23
C ASP A 37 -15.00 -3.35 6.25
N ALA A 38 -15.51 -3.96 7.34
CA ALA A 38 -16.90 -4.31 7.49
C ALA A 38 -17.85 -3.11 7.67
N TYR A 39 -17.51 -2.19 8.57
CA TYR A 39 -18.45 -1.18 9.05
C TYR A 39 -18.17 0.24 8.53
N VAL A 40 -16.96 0.51 8.02
CA VAL A 40 -16.59 1.83 7.51
C VAL A 40 -16.39 1.80 6.00
N PHE A 41 -15.44 0.98 5.52
CA PHE A 41 -15.09 0.99 4.12
C PHE A 41 -16.14 0.31 3.24
N SER A 42 -16.96 -0.60 3.78
CA SER A 42 -18.08 -1.21 3.07
C SER A 42 -19.11 -0.20 2.55
N TRP A 43 -19.25 0.96 3.18
CA TRP A 43 -20.11 2.04 2.70
C TRP A 43 -19.71 2.61 1.35
N PHE A 44 -18.44 2.41 0.95
CA PHE A 44 -17.89 2.89 -0.32
C PHE A 44 -17.94 1.85 -1.43
N TRP A 45 -18.47 0.64 -1.18
CA TRP A 45 -18.43 -0.46 -2.15
C TRP A 45 -19.18 -0.15 -3.44
N ASP A 46 -20.26 0.58 -3.37
CA ASP A 46 -21.01 1.02 -4.55
C ASP A 46 -20.32 2.18 -5.27
N ASN A 47 -19.35 2.84 -4.61
CA ASN A 47 -18.58 3.95 -5.18
C ASN A 47 -17.09 3.87 -4.82
N MET A 48 -16.38 2.94 -5.45
CA MET A 48 -14.94 2.73 -5.24
C MET A 48 -14.08 3.94 -5.59
N TYR A 49 -14.57 4.84 -6.45
CA TYR A 49 -13.85 6.09 -6.73
C TYR A 49 -13.75 6.98 -5.51
N ALA A 50 -14.83 7.08 -4.72
CA ALA A 50 -14.81 7.86 -3.49
C ALA A 50 -13.78 7.29 -2.49
N LEU A 51 -13.71 5.96 -2.38
CA LEU A 51 -12.72 5.31 -1.53
C LEU A 51 -11.29 5.55 -2.03
N LEU A 52 -11.05 5.45 -3.35
CA LEU A 52 -9.74 5.76 -3.93
C LEU A 52 -9.34 7.21 -3.67
N VAL A 53 -10.24 8.16 -3.91
CA VAL A 53 -9.98 9.59 -3.62
C VAL A 53 -9.63 9.75 -2.14
N THR A 54 -10.35 9.08 -1.25
CA THR A 54 -10.04 9.09 0.19
C THR A 54 -8.63 8.58 0.48
N ILE A 55 -8.21 7.46 -0.14
CA ILE A 55 -6.86 6.91 0.00
C ILE A 55 -5.79 7.88 -0.51
N ILE A 56 -6.02 8.52 -1.65
CA ILE A 56 -5.10 9.53 -2.20
C ILE A 56 -4.99 10.73 -1.26
N VAL A 57 -6.11 11.21 -0.73
CA VAL A 57 -6.12 12.31 0.27
C VAL A 57 -5.34 11.90 1.51
N LEU A 58 -5.55 10.68 2.02
CA LEU A 58 -4.80 10.16 3.17
C LEU A 58 -3.29 10.05 2.86
N HIS A 59 -2.92 9.67 1.65
CA HIS A 59 -1.50 9.64 1.24
C HIS A 59 -0.89 11.05 1.26
N VAL A 60 -1.59 12.05 0.75
CA VAL A 60 -1.16 13.47 0.81
C VAL A 60 -1.09 13.98 2.26
N LEU A 61 -2.06 13.60 3.09
CA LEU A 61 -2.03 13.95 4.52
C LEU A 61 -0.85 13.27 5.25
N ASN A 62 -0.49 12.03 4.87
CA ASN A 62 0.70 11.37 5.40
C ASN A 62 1.97 12.19 5.09
N LEU A 63 2.12 12.69 3.86
CA LEU A 63 3.24 13.55 3.48
C LEU A 63 3.28 14.84 4.33
N TYR A 64 2.13 15.47 4.51
CA TYR A 64 2.02 16.68 5.34
C TYR A 64 2.41 16.41 6.80
N LEU A 65 1.92 15.29 7.37
CA LEU A 65 2.24 14.91 8.74
C LEU A 65 3.72 14.57 8.91
N ILE A 66 4.31 13.82 7.97
CA ILE A 66 5.75 13.53 7.95
C ILE A 66 6.55 14.83 7.95
N TYR A 67 6.21 15.76 7.04
CA TYR A 67 6.86 17.06 6.97
C TYR A 67 6.79 17.80 8.32
N LYS A 68 5.61 17.87 8.93
CA LYS A 68 5.41 18.55 10.22
C LYS A 68 6.13 17.89 11.39
N ILE A 69 6.21 16.56 11.40
CA ILE A 69 6.96 15.81 12.41
C ILE A 69 8.46 16.08 12.24
N CYS A 70 8.97 16.01 11.01
CA CYS A 70 10.38 16.27 10.71
C CYS A 70 10.80 17.69 11.07
N GLU A 71 9.96 18.69 10.79
CA GLU A 71 10.16 20.08 11.20
C GLU A 71 10.41 20.17 12.72
N LYS A 72 9.59 19.50 13.54
CA LYS A 72 9.77 19.45 15.00
C LYS A 72 11.01 18.70 15.47
N MET A 73 11.53 17.79 14.66
CA MET A 73 12.76 17.04 14.94
C MET A 73 14.03 17.77 14.52
N GLY A 74 13.91 18.91 13.85
CA GLY A 74 15.04 19.60 13.22
C GLY A 74 15.59 18.81 12.02
N ILE A 75 14.73 18.04 11.32
CA ILE A 75 15.05 17.34 10.10
C ILE A 75 14.41 18.11 8.94
N TYR A 76 15.22 18.68 8.10
CA TYR A 76 14.75 19.35 6.90
C TYR A 76 14.50 18.33 5.78
N LEU A 77 13.27 18.31 5.27
CA LEU A 77 12.86 17.54 4.10
C LEU A 77 12.59 18.52 2.96
N SER A 78 13.31 18.37 1.85
CA SER A 78 13.03 19.19 0.68
C SER A 78 11.87 18.65 -0.13
N ALA A 79 11.36 19.48 -1.02
CA ALA A 79 10.37 19.10 -2.01
C ALA A 79 10.81 17.88 -2.84
N PHE A 80 12.09 17.70 -3.07
CA PHE A 80 12.63 16.55 -3.81
C PHE A 80 12.24 15.22 -3.16
N CYS A 81 12.50 15.05 -1.86
CA CYS A 81 12.14 13.85 -1.12
C CYS A 81 10.62 13.62 -1.09
N LEU A 82 9.86 14.69 -0.81
CA LEU A 82 8.40 14.59 -0.70
C LEU A 82 7.75 14.19 -2.02
N CYS A 83 8.23 14.72 -3.15
CA CYS A 83 7.70 14.40 -4.47
C CYS A 83 8.07 12.99 -4.92
N ILE A 84 9.30 12.57 -4.65
CA ILE A 84 9.69 11.19 -4.95
C ILE A 84 8.75 10.23 -4.20
N PHE A 85 8.52 10.44 -2.91
CA PHE A 85 7.60 9.58 -2.19
C PHE A 85 6.16 9.70 -2.67
N ALA A 86 5.69 10.93 -2.97
CA ALA A 86 4.31 11.13 -3.44
C ALA A 86 4.00 10.42 -4.76
N LEU A 87 4.97 10.37 -5.67
CA LEU A 87 4.76 9.97 -7.06
C LEU A 87 5.44 8.66 -7.45
N CYS A 88 6.23 8.03 -6.56
CA CYS A 88 6.98 6.83 -6.89
C CYS A 88 6.06 5.72 -7.44
N PRO A 89 6.31 5.21 -8.66
CA PRO A 89 5.45 4.20 -9.30
C PRO A 89 5.35 2.89 -8.53
N ILE A 90 6.33 2.59 -7.69
CA ILE A 90 6.30 1.42 -6.79
C ILE A 90 5.10 1.44 -5.83
N LEU A 91 4.54 2.63 -5.56
CA LEU A 91 3.39 2.80 -4.67
C LEU A 91 2.06 2.45 -5.32
N VAL A 92 2.02 2.21 -6.63
CA VAL A 92 0.80 1.91 -7.38
C VAL A 92 0.02 0.77 -6.75
N GLU A 93 0.66 -0.34 -6.38
CA GLU A 93 -0.02 -1.45 -5.72
C GLU A 93 -0.53 -1.07 -4.32
N SER A 94 0.21 -0.27 -3.58
CA SER A 94 -0.18 0.18 -2.24
C SER A 94 -1.34 1.17 -2.25
N ILE A 95 -1.54 1.92 -3.33
CA ILE A 95 -2.57 2.96 -3.45
C ILE A 95 -3.80 2.42 -4.19
N TYR A 96 -3.61 1.73 -5.32
CA TYR A 96 -4.71 1.30 -6.19
C TYR A 96 -5.31 -0.05 -5.81
N TRP A 97 -4.60 -0.90 -5.08
CA TRP A 97 -5.18 -2.12 -4.52
C TRP A 97 -5.93 -1.77 -3.22
N ILE A 98 -7.21 -1.42 -3.34
CA ILE A 98 -8.01 -0.84 -2.26
C ILE A 98 -7.99 -1.67 -0.97
N SER A 99 -8.12 -3.00 -1.07
CA SER A 99 -8.09 -3.84 0.13
C SER A 99 -6.75 -3.86 0.87
N ALA A 100 -5.67 -3.44 0.22
CA ALA A 100 -4.38 -3.25 0.86
C ALA A 100 -4.20 -1.80 1.32
N SER A 101 -4.62 -0.83 0.49
CA SER A 101 -4.44 0.61 0.76
C SER A 101 -5.22 1.09 1.98
N THR A 102 -6.45 0.56 2.20
CA THR A 102 -7.23 0.83 3.41
C THR A 102 -6.52 0.38 4.70
N ARG A 103 -5.54 -0.49 4.61
CA ARG A 103 -4.74 -0.96 5.74
C ARG A 103 -3.41 -0.23 5.81
N ILE A 104 -2.67 -0.17 4.71
CA ILE A 104 -1.31 0.39 4.64
C ILE A 104 -1.33 1.92 4.82
N VAL A 105 -2.08 2.63 3.96
CA VAL A 105 -2.09 4.09 3.94
C VAL A 105 -2.81 4.64 5.17
N PHE A 106 -3.93 4.00 5.55
CA PHE A 106 -4.72 4.42 6.70
C PHE A 106 -4.02 4.17 8.04
N SER A 107 -3.37 3.01 8.22
CA SER A 107 -2.61 2.75 9.45
C SER A 107 -1.45 3.73 9.64
N LEU A 108 -0.76 4.07 8.55
CA LEU A 108 0.28 5.10 8.59
C LEU A 108 -0.32 6.47 8.98
N PHE A 109 -1.48 6.82 8.42
CA PHE A 109 -2.17 8.06 8.77
C PHE A 109 -2.50 8.14 10.27
N LEU A 110 -3.01 7.06 10.86
CA LEU A 110 -3.29 6.98 12.28
C LEU A 110 -2.01 7.11 13.13
N CYS A 111 -0.94 6.40 12.73
CA CYS A 111 0.36 6.46 13.39
C CYS A 111 0.92 7.89 13.40
N LEU A 112 1.01 8.52 12.24
CA LEU A 112 1.55 9.88 12.10
C LEU A 112 0.66 10.92 12.78
N SER A 113 -0.67 10.75 12.70
CA SER A 113 -1.62 11.62 13.41
C SER A 113 -1.46 11.52 14.92
N SER A 114 -1.25 10.32 15.46
CA SER A 114 -0.94 10.10 16.87
C SER A 114 0.31 10.90 17.29
N ILE A 115 1.40 10.74 16.56
CA ILE A 115 2.65 11.46 16.82
C ILE A 115 2.43 12.98 16.74
N TYR A 116 1.77 13.46 15.69
CA TYR A 116 1.53 14.88 15.48
C TYR A 116 0.64 15.50 16.57
N LEU A 117 -0.42 14.82 17.00
CA LEU A 117 -1.27 15.29 18.10
C LEU A 117 -0.52 15.30 19.44
N LEU A 118 0.34 14.31 19.70
CA LEU A 118 1.20 14.35 20.87
C LEU A 118 2.14 15.57 20.85
N LEU A 119 2.76 15.86 19.70
CA LEU A 119 3.59 17.07 19.54
C LEU A 119 2.79 18.34 19.77
N LYS A 120 1.56 18.41 19.23
CA LYS A 120 0.63 19.51 19.47
C LYS A 120 0.31 19.67 20.96
N SER A 121 0.13 18.57 21.69
CA SER A 121 -0.13 18.62 23.12
C SER A 121 1.01 19.23 23.94
N PHE A 122 2.25 19.14 23.45
CA PHE A 122 3.39 19.76 24.13
C PHE A 122 3.43 21.29 23.98
N ASP A 123 2.93 21.80 22.86
CA ASP A 123 2.95 23.22 22.52
C ASP A 123 1.66 23.96 22.97
N GLU A 124 0.59 23.22 23.31
CA GLU A 124 -0.70 23.78 23.64
C GLU A 124 -0.71 24.36 25.04
N LYS A 125 -1.22 25.60 25.16
CA LYS A 125 -1.31 26.35 26.42
C LYS A 125 -2.64 26.12 27.15
N ASN A 126 -3.69 25.78 26.42
CA ASN A 126 -5.00 25.52 26.99
C ASN A 126 -5.05 24.06 27.50
N ASP A 127 -5.21 23.88 28.81
CA ASP A 127 -5.16 22.56 29.43
C ASP A 127 -6.21 21.59 28.89
N SER A 128 -7.44 22.03 28.61
CA SER A 128 -8.48 21.17 28.04
C SER A 128 -8.11 20.69 26.64
N LYS A 129 -7.61 21.55 25.78
CA LYS A 129 -7.14 21.19 24.45
C LYS A 129 -5.91 20.31 24.49
N LYS A 130 -4.99 20.59 25.41
CA LYS A 130 -3.80 19.78 25.65
C LYS A 130 -4.17 18.34 26.02
N LEU A 131 -5.10 18.16 26.97
CA LEU A 131 -5.60 16.84 27.35
C LEU A 131 -6.33 16.16 26.18
N MET A 132 -7.15 16.87 25.43
CA MET A 132 -7.81 16.34 24.25
C MET A 132 -6.79 15.82 23.24
N PHE A 133 -5.79 16.61 22.88
CA PHE A 133 -4.74 16.16 21.93
C PHE A 133 -3.96 14.97 22.47
N PHE A 134 -3.63 14.96 23.77
CA PHE A 134 -2.91 13.88 24.40
C PHE A 134 -3.69 12.54 24.38
N TYR A 135 -4.95 12.54 24.80
CA TYR A 135 -5.78 11.33 24.80
C TYR A 135 -6.10 10.87 23.37
N SER A 136 -6.34 11.80 22.45
CA SER A 136 -6.50 11.47 21.01
C SER A 136 -5.24 10.82 20.44
N ALA A 137 -4.05 11.30 20.82
CA ALA A 137 -2.80 10.70 20.39
C ALA A 137 -2.67 9.24 20.91
N ILE A 138 -3.02 8.96 22.15
CA ILE A 138 -3.00 7.61 22.71
C ILE A 138 -4.00 6.71 21.97
N LEU A 139 -5.23 7.16 21.75
CA LEU A 139 -6.26 6.40 21.07
C LEU A 139 -5.82 6.03 19.65
N LEU A 140 -5.34 7.00 18.86
CA LEU A 140 -4.86 6.76 17.51
C LEU A 140 -3.62 5.85 17.48
N ASN A 141 -2.76 5.93 18.49
CA ASN A 141 -1.60 5.04 18.63
C ASN A 141 -2.02 3.59 18.89
N LEU A 142 -3.01 3.37 19.76
CA LEU A 142 -3.59 2.05 20.00
C LEU A 142 -4.27 1.49 18.75
N MET A 143 -4.94 2.35 17.97
CA MET A 143 -5.64 1.93 16.75
C MET A 143 -4.67 1.56 15.62
N CYS A 144 -3.62 2.34 15.35
CA CYS A 144 -2.77 2.16 14.17
C CYS A 144 -2.16 0.76 14.06
N VAL A 145 -1.79 0.15 15.17
CA VAL A 145 -1.16 -1.19 15.22
C VAL A 145 -2.13 -2.35 14.91
N GLY A 146 -3.43 -2.11 14.99
CA GLY A 146 -4.46 -3.12 14.69
C GLY A 146 -4.80 -3.26 13.20
N PHE A 147 -4.18 -2.47 12.31
CA PHE A 147 -4.46 -2.49 10.86
C PHE A 147 -3.42 -3.22 10.03
N TYR A 148 -2.13 -3.03 10.35
CA TYR A 148 -1.06 -3.58 9.50
C TYR A 148 0.23 -3.84 10.26
N GLU A 149 0.83 -5.00 10.07
CA GLU A 149 1.97 -5.51 10.85
C GLU A 149 3.21 -4.60 10.74
N GLN A 150 3.50 -4.07 9.55
CA GLN A 150 4.65 -3.20 9.32
C GLN A 150 4.58 -1.91 10.16
N VAL A 151 3.37 -1.41 10.42
CA VAL A 151 3.18 -0.19 11.22
C VAL A 151 3.46 -0.44 12.69
N ILE A 152 3.33 -1.65 13.20
CA ILE A 152 3.63 -1.98 14.61
C ILE A 152 5.09 -1.63 14.91
N ALA A 153 6.01 -2.19 14.11
CA ALA A 153 7.44 -1.93 14.29
C ALA A 153 7.78 -0.45 13.98
N LEU A 154 7.26 0.09 12.88
CA LEU A 154 7.50 1.48 12.49
C LEU A 154 7.03 2.46 13.56
N ASN A 155 5.82 2.27 14.12
CA ASN A 155 5.28 3.09 15.21
C ASN A 155 6.21 3.08 16.43
N LEU A 156 6.62 1.90 16.87
CA LEU A 156 7.49 1.75 18.03
C LEU A 156 8.81 2.52 17.84
N PHE A 157 9.52 2.24 16.77
CA PHE A 157 10.85 2.82 16.56
C PHE A 157 10.82 4.31 16.22
N LEU A 158 9.86 4.73 15.38
CA LEU A 158 9.70 6.13 15.00
C LEU A 158 9.35 6.99 16.22
N PHE A 159 8.43 6.49 17.06
CA PHE A 159 7.99 7.20 18.26
C PHE A 159 9.13 7.29 19.31
N ILE A 160 9.85 6.19 19.54
CA ILE A 160 11.00 6.18 20.45
C ILE A 160 12.06 7.17 19.96
N PHE A 161 12.41 7.12 18.67
CA PHE A 161 13.38 8.03 18.07
C PHE A 161 12.97 9.49 18.25
N LEU A 162 11.69 9.80 18.00
CA LEU A 162 11.15 11.15 18.21
C LEU A 162 11.27 11.58 19.68
N MET A 163 10.89 10.72 20.63
CA MET A 163 10.96 11.05 22.05
C MET A 163 12.40 11.26 22.53
N ILE A 164 13.36 10.53 21.96
CA ILE A 164 14.79 10.73 22.20
C ILE A 164 15.24 12.10 21.64
N CYS A 165 14.90 12.42 20.40
CA CYS A 165 15.26 13.71 19.78
C CYS A 165 14.72 14.91 20.57
N LEU A 166 13.53 14.79 21.14
CA LEU A 166 12.87 15.84 21.91
C LEU A 166 13.17 15.80 23.41
N LYS A 167 13.93 14.81 23.88
CA LYS A 167 14.20 14.56 25.31
C LYS A 167 12.93 14.38 26.13
N LYS A 168 11.89 13.79 25.56
CA LYS A 168 10.57 13.55 26.18
C LYS A 168 10.37 12.07 26.53
N TYR A 169 11.35 11.43 27.13
CA TYR A 169 11.42 9.98 27.41
C TYR A 169 10.20 9.41 28.14
N LYS A 170 9.58 10.21 28.99
CA LYS A 170 8.41 9.79 29.79
C LYS A 170 7.19 9.39 28.92
N TYR A 171 7.18 9.66 27.63
CA TYR A 171 6.07 9.28 26.74
C TYR A 171 6.35 8.03 25.91
N ILE A 172 7.50 7.38 26.07
CA ILE A 172 7.85 6.13 25.37
C ILE A 172 6.91 4.98 25.74
N TRP A 173 6.24 5.03 26.87
CA TRP A 173 5.24 4.03 27.24
C TRP A 173 4.07 3.95 26.23
N ILE A 174 3.72 5.01 25.48
CA ILE A 174 2.60 5.04 24.56
C ILE A 174 2.76 3.99 23.45
N PRO A 175 3.83 3.97 22.62
CA PRO A 175 4.00 2.94 21.63
C PRO A 175 4.31 1.56 22.22
N ILE A 176 4.89 1.48 23.41
CA ILE A 176 5.12 0.22 24.12
C ILE A 176 3.78 -0.43 24.46
N THR A 177 2.84 0.31 25.07
CA THR A 177 1.51 -0.25 25.39
C THR A 177 0.77 -0.68 24.13
N SER A 178 0.86 0.07 23.03
CA SER A 178 0.27 -0.31 21.75
C SER A 178 0.88 -1.61 21.20
N THR A 179 2.20 -1.77 21.29
CA THR A 179 2.89 -2.99 20.86
C THR A 179 2.55 -4.17 21.75
N VAL A 180 2.45 -3.96 23.08
CA VAL A 180 2.11 -5.02 24.03
C VAL A 180 0.70 -5.55 23.81
N TRP A 181 -0.31 -4.68 23.64
CA TRP A 181 -1.67 -5.16 23.45
C TRP A 181 -1.82 -5.97 22.16
N ILE A 182 -1.21 -5.53 21.06
CA ILE A 182 -1.26 -6.30 19.80
C ILE A 182 -0.42 -7.58 19.89
N GLY A 183 0.68 -7.56 20.64
CA GLY A 183 1.47 -8.74 20.95
C GLY A 183 0.69 -9.80 21.73
N ILE A 184 -0.06 -9.38 22.76
CA ILE A 184 -0.97 -10.28 23.52
C ILE A 184 -2.02 -10.87 22.57
N TRP A 185 -2.58 -10.04 21.68
CA TRP A 185 -3.52 -10.50 20.67
C TRP A 185 -2.94 -11.60 19.77
N TYR A 186 -1.72 -11.40 19.27
CA TYR A 186 -1.05 -12.40 18.43
C TYR A 186 -0.72 -13.68 19.17
N VAL A 187 -0.23 -13.59 20.42
CA VAL A 187 0.03 -14.77 21.25
C VAL A 187 -1.24 -15.56 21.49
N TYR A 188 -2.36 -14.89 21.79
CA TYR A 188 -3.66 -15.54 21.98
C TYR A 188 -4.05 -16.36 20.76
N PHE A 189 -3.99 -15.80 19.56
CA PHE A 189 -4.35 -16.52 18.32
C PHE A 189 -3.34 -17.61 17.92
N MET A 190 -2.05 -17.42 18.21
CA MET A 190 -1.05 -18.48 18.03
C MET A 190 -1.34 -19.70 18.90
N MET A 191 -1.69 -19.48 20.16
CA MET A 191 -2.01 -20.57 21.11
C MET A 191 -3.28 -21.35 20.70
N HIS A 192 -4.20 -20.73 19.96
CA HIS A 192 -5.42 -21.38 19.48
C HIS A 192 -5.28 -21.98 18.07
N GLY A 193 -4.07 -22.05 17.51
CA GLY A 193 -3.80 -22.69 16.22
C GLY A 193 -4.33 -21.95 14.98
N GLU A 194 -4.81 -20.71 15.15
CA GLU A 194 -5.48 -19.95 14.09
C GLU A 194 -4.53 -19.14 13.20
N MET A 195 -3.21 -19.07 13.54
CA MET A 195 -2.21 -18.30 12.79
C MET A 195 -1.40 -19.10 11.75
N GLN A 196 -1.72 -20.37 11.53
CA GLN A 196 -0.92 -21.28 10.69
C GLN A 196 -0.69 -20.82 9.24
N ALA A 197 -1.50 -19.90 8.72
CA ALA A 197 -1.42 -19.46 7.33
C ALA A 197 -0.36 -18.38 7.03
N ARG A 198 0.33 -17.79 8.06
CA ARG A 198 1.16 -16.59 7.86
C ARG A 198 2.59 -16.67 8.33
N GLY A 199 3.11 -17.85 8.51
CA GLY A 199 4.50 -18.08 8.89
C GLY A 199 4.67 -18.46 10.36
N ALA A 200 5.56 -19.41 10.60
CA ALA A 200 6.00 -19.77 11.95
C ALA A 200 7.14 -18.83 12.38
N LEU A 201 7.28 -18.64 13.69
CA LEU A 201 8.48 -18.01 14.23
C LEU A 201 9.70 -18.89 13.89
N ASN A 202 10.61 -18.39 13.08
CA ASN A 202 11.82 -19.11 12.67
C ASN A 202 13.07 -18.29 12.95
N ILE A 203 13.58 -18.43 14.18
CA ILE A 203 14.78 -17.69 14.59
C ILE A 203 16.01 -18.14 13.81
N SER A 204 16.09 -19.43 13.45
CA SER A 204 17.24 -19.97 12.68
C SER A 204 17.26 -19.50 11.23
N GLY A 205 16.11 -19.21 10.64
CA GLY A 205 15.96 -18.69 9.26
C GLY A 205 16.06 -17.17 9.13
N MET A 206 16.16 -16.42 10.22
CA MET A 206 16.10 -14.94 10.18
C MET A 206 17.18 -14.32 9.28
N LEU A 207 18.38 -14.87 9.24
CA LEU A 207 19.45 -14.35 8.38
C LEU A 207 19.12 -14.56 6.89
N GLU A 208 18.68 -15.76 6.53
CA GLU A 208 18.27 -16.08 5.17
C GLU A 208 17.09 -15.23 4.73
N THR A 209 16.07 -15.11 5.58
CA THR A 209 14.91 -14.25 5.33
C THR A 209 15.32 -12.78 5.16
N THR A 210 16.28 -12.28 5.97
CA THR A 210 16.81 -10.92 5.83
C THR A 210 17.47 -10.72 4.46
N VAL A 211 18.34 -11.65 4.03
CA VAL A 211 18.99 -11.61 2.72
C VAL A 211 17.95 -11.64 1.60
N ASN A 212 16.94 -12.51 1.72
CA ASN A 212 15.84 -12.60 0.74
C ASN A 212 15.00 -11.30 0.72
N CYS A 213 14.70 -10.70 1.86
CA CYS A 213 14.03 -9.40 1.93
C CYS A 213 14.82 -8.32 1.18
N VAL A 214 16.11 -8.20 1.44
CA VAL A 214 16.99 -7.24 0.76
C VAL A 214 17.00 -7.49 -0.75
N LYS A 215 17.19 -8.75 -1.17
CA LYS A 215 17.18 -9.14 -2.59
C LYS A 215 15.84 -8.79 -3.25
N MET A 216 14.73 -9.10 -2.60
CA MET A 216 13.38 -8.81 -3.13
C MET A 216 13.12 -7.30 -3.24
N ILE A 217 13.58 -6.49 -2.26
CA ILE A 217 13.51 -5.04 -2.34
C ILE A 217 14.23 -4.55 -3.61
N PHE A 218 15.50 -4.92 -3.77
CA PHE A 218 16.28 -4.52 -4.94
C PHE A 218 15.65 -5.00 -6.24
N THR A 219 15.22 -6.25 -6.32
CA THR A 219 14.59 -6.82 -7.51
C THR A 219 13.30 -6.05 -7.87
N ASN A 220 12.44 -5.77 -6.88
CA ASN A 220 11.20 -5.03 -7.11
C ASN A 220 11.46 -3.59 -7.57
N TYR A 221 12.47 -2.90 -7.01
CA TYR A 221 12.86 -1.57 -7.47
C TYR A 221 13.43 -1.61 -8.89
N ILE A 222 14.34 -2.56 -9.20
CA ILE A 222 14.89 -2.71 -10.55
C ILE A 222 13.78 -3.03 -11.55
N ASN A 223 12.86 -3.94 -11.22
CA ASN A 223 11.74 -4.29 -12.10
C ASN A 223 10.79 -3.10 -12.29
N ALA A 224 10.49 -2.34 -11.26
CA ALA A 224 9.66 -1.14 -11.38
C ALA A 224 10.30 -0.10 -12.30
N TYR A 225 11.61 0.11 -12.21
CA TYR A 225 12.32 1.04 -13.10
C TYR A 225 12.52 0.50 -14.50
N SER A 226 12.76 -0.80 -14.70
CA SER A 226 12.87 -1.40 -16.03
C SER A 226 11.52 -1.38 -16.78
N ASN A 227 10.43 -1.69 -16.09
CA ASN A 227 9.08 -1.59 -16.64
C ASN A 227 8.73 -0.15 -17.00
N PHE A 228 9.20 0.81 -16.23
CA PHE A 228 9.08 2.22 -16.53
C PHE A 228 9.76 2.62 -17.86
N ILE A 229 11.01 2.20 -18.08
CA ILE A 229 11.72 2.45 -19.33
C ILE A 229 10.98 1.80 -20.51
N TYR A 230 10.39 0.62 -20.31
CA TYR A 230 9.61 -0.09 -21.30
C TYR A 230 8.30 0.66 -21.64
N SER A 231 7.61 1.22 -20.65
CA SER A 231 6.36 1.97 -20.84
C SER A 231 6.56 3.26 -21.65
N LEU A 232 7.74 3.87 -21.61
CA LEU A 232 8.08 5.05 -22.42
C LEU A 232 8.15 4.78 -23.91
N GLY A 233 8.34 3.53 -24.35
CA GLY A 233 8.59 3.18 -25.74
C GLY A 233 7.35 2.90 -26.60
N PHE A 234 6.16 2.61 -26.06
CA PHE A 234 5.19 1.82 -26.79
C PHE A 234 3.70 2.20 -26.77
N GLY A 235 3.30 3.36 -26.26
CA GLY A 235 1.88 3.66 -26.11
C GLY A 235 1.31 4.69 -27.09
N LYS A 236 0.75 4.26 -28.26
CA LYS A 236 -0.06 5.17 -29.09
C LYS A 236 -1.33 5.69 -28.36
N GLU A 237 -1.87 4.94 -27.42
CA GLU A 237 -2.99 5.35 -26.57
C GLU A 237 -2.57 6.30 -25.43
N ALA A 238 -1.30 6.28 -25.06
CA ALA A 238 -0.72 7.21 -24.09
C ALA A 238 -0.67 8.67 -24.60
N VAL A 239 -0.72 8.91 -25.90
CA VAL A 239 -0.52 10.25 -26.48
C VAL A 239 -1.70 11.19 -26.21
N LEU A 240 -2.94 10.72 -26.18
CA LEU A 240 -4.10 11.60 -25.92
C LEU A 240 -4.32 11.81 -24.39
N SER A 241 -4.02 10.80 -23.59
CA SER A 241 -3.89 10.97 -22.12
C SER A 241 -2.65 11.79 -21.78
N SER A 242 -1.64 11.84 -22.64
CA SER A 242 -0.39 12.57 -22.43
C SER A 242 -0.57 14.10 -22.42
N LEU A 243 -1.52 14.69 -23.13
CA LEU A 243 -1.71 16.14 -23.11
C LEU A 243 -2.25 16.65 -21.78
N VAL A 244 -3.25 15.95 -21.20
CA VAL A 244 -3.74 16.25 -19.84
C VAL A 244 -2.65 15.96 -18.81
N THR A 245 -1.91 14.88 -19.02
CA THR A 245 -0.78 14.48 -18.18
C THR A 245 0.34 15.50 -18.19
N VAL A 246 0.72 15.97 -19.39
CA VAL A 246 1.74 17.03 -19.56
C VAL A 246 1.27 18.32 -18.90
N PHE A 247 0.00 18.70 -19.04
CA PHE A 247 -0.55 19.90 -18.41
C PHE A 247 -0.52 19.78 -16.87
N VAL A 248 -0.97 18.64 -16.32
CA VAL A 248 -0.91 18.38 -14.87
C VAL A 248 0.54 18.33 -14.39
N ALA A 249 1.45 17.71 -15.15
CA ALA A 249 2.87 17.67 -14.85
C ALA A 249 3.50 19.08 -14.84
N ILE A 250 3.15 19.93 -15.80
CA ILE A 250 3.61 21.32 -15.87
C ILE A 250 3.11 22.11 -14.64
N LEU A 251 1.82 22.00 -14.31
CA LEU A 251 1.27 22.64 -13.11
C LEU A 251 1.93 22.15 -11.84
N PHE A 252 2.17 20.86 -11.73
CA PHE A 252 2.86 20.26 -10.60
C PHE A 252 4.31 20.73 -10.52
N VAL A 253 5.05 20.75 -11.62
CA VAL A 253 6.42 21.27 -11.67
C VAL A 253 6.47 22.76 -11.34
N ALA A 254 5.52 23.57 -11.84
CA ALA A 254 5.40 24.98 -11.49
C ALA A 254 5.14 25.18 -9.98
N PHE A 255 4.24 24.38 -9.41
CA PHE A 255 3.97 24.35 -7.97
C PHE A 255 5.22 23.95 -7.17
N MET A 256 5.99 22.98 -7.65
CA MET A 256 7.23 22.54 -7.02
C MET A 256 8.33 23.56 -7.08
N ILE A 257 8.48 24.26 -8.21
CA ILE A 257 9.41 25.40 -8.35
C ILE A 257 9.02 26.51 -7.37
N TYR A 258 7.71 26.77 -7.20
CA TYR A 258 7.22 27.75 -6.23
C TYR A 258 7.60 27.37 -4.80
N ILE A 259 7.33 26.13 -4.38
CA ILE A 259 7.70 25.62 -3.05
C ILE A 259 9.23 25.70 -2.88
N TYR A 260 9.98 25.25 -3.88
CA TYR A 260 11.44 25.26 -3.84
C TYR A 260 12.03 26.67 -3.65
N LYS A 261 11.52 27.68 -4.38
CA LYS A 261 11.92 29.07 -4.18
C LYS A 261 11.62 29.58 -2.76
N LYS A 262 10.50 29.13 -2.19
CA LYS A 262 10.11 29.46 -0.81
C LYS A 262 11.04 28.79 0.21
N GLU A 263 11.46 27.54 -0.04
CA GLU A 263 12.34 26.77 0.84
C GLU A 263 13.81 27.23 0.77
N ALA A 264 14.28 27.67 -0.38
CA ALA A 264 15.65 28.19 -0.55
C ALA A 264 15.94 29.38 0.38
N ASN A 265 14.92 30.09 0.86
CA ASN A 265 15.04 31.17 1.82
C ASN A 265 15.07 30.69 3.29
N LEU A 266 14.86 29.40 3.57
CA LEU A 266 14.73 28.88 4.94
C LEU A 266 16.04 28.38 5.54
N GLY A 267 17.17 28.54 4.90
CA GLY A 267 18.57 28.43 5.37
C GLY A 267 18.91 27.51 6.57
N GLU A 268 18.04 26.64 7.03
CA GLU A 268 18.22 25.80 8.21
C GLU A 268 19.13 24.60 7.91
N LYS A 269 20.24 24.52 8.63
CA LYS A 269 21.12 23.35 8.62
C LYS A 269 20.39 22.17 9.24
N SER A 270 19.94 21.24 8.41
CA SER A 270 19.42 19.94 8.87
C SER A 270 20.47 19.17 9.66
N ASN A 271 20.06 18.53 10.75
CA ASN A 271 20.92 17.60 11.47
C ASN A 271 21.06 16.31 10.65
N THR A 272 22.16 16.19 9.90
CA THR A 272 22.43 15.07 8.98
C THR A 272 22.35 13.71 9.67
N THR A 273 22.88 13.59 10.89
CA THR A 273 22.83 12.34 11.64
C THR A 273 21.40 11.92 11.95
N ARG A 274 20.56 12.86 12.40
CA ARG A 274 19.13 12.56 12.65
C ARG A 274 18.41 12.18 11.37
N LYS A 275 18.72 12.86 10.25
CA LYS A 275 18.13 12.57 8.93
C LYS A 275 18.49 11.15 8.46
N ILE A 276 19.75 10.72 8.65
CA ILE A 276 20.19 9.35 8.32
C ILE A 276 19.46 8.32 9.18
N ILE A 277 19.46 8.49 10.51
CA ILE A 277 18.79 7.53 11.42
C ILE A 277 17.31 7.44 11.09
N PHE A 278 16.67 8.58 10.84
CA PHE A 278 15.25 8.63 10.44
C PHE A 278 15.00 7.86 9.15
N ALA A 279 15.82 8.07 8.11
CA ALA A 279 15.69 7.33 6.86
C ALA A 279 15.89 5.81 7.06
N MET A 280 16.87 5.41 7.86
CA MET A 280 17.14 4.00 8.16
C MET A 280 15.99 3.33 8.91
N ILE A 281 15.33 4.05 9.84
CA ILE A 281 14.12 3.56 10.50
C ILE A 281 13.04 3.23 9.45
N TRP A 282 12.80 4.12 8.48
CA TRP A 282 11.81 3.90 7.44
C TRP A 282 12.18 2.77 6.48
N ILE A 283 13.47 2.53 6.21
CA ILE A 283 13.93 1.48 5.29
C ILE A 283 13.88 0.10 5.95
N ILE A 284 14.39 -0.02 7.17
CA ILE A 284 14.66 -1.31 7.80
C ILE A 284 13.49 -1.80 8.65
N VAL A 285 12.96 -0.91 9.49
CA VAL A 285 12.03 -1.31 10.55
C VAL A 285 10.72 -1.92 10.03
N PRO A 286 10.11 -1.46 8.93
CA PRO A 286 8.90 -2.07 8.39
C PRO A 286 9.05 -3.54 7.99
N PHE A 287 10.29 -4.02 7.78
CA PHE A 287 10.54 -5.42 7.42
C PHE A 287 10.75 -6.34 8.62
N LEU A 288 10.93 -5.82 9.82
CA LEU A 288 11.13 -6.64 11.02
C LEU A 288 10.03 -7.70 11.23
N PRO A 289 8.73 -7.40 11.04
CA PRO A 289 7.70 -8.42 11.17
C PRO A 289 7.87 -9.58 10.17
N PHE A 290 8.31 -9.31 8.94
CA PHE A 290 8.52 -10.36 7.94
C PHE A 290 9.74 -11.22 8.25
N ILE A 291 10.80 -10.61 8.77
CA ILE A 291 12.02 -11.32 9.18
C ILE A 291 11.72 -12.28 10.34
N VAL A 292 10.94 -11.82 11.32
CA VAL A 292 10.59 -12.62 12.51
C VAL A 292 9.62 -13.75 12.17
N LEU A 293 8.71 -13.53 11.21
CA LEU A 293 7.67 -14.49 10.82
C LEU A 293 8.08 -15.41 9.65
N ASP A 294 9.34 -15.43 9.25
CA ASP A 294 9.85 -16.23 8.13
C ASP A 294 8.97 -16.12 6.86
N THR A 295 8.66 -14.90 6.50
CA THR A 295 7.79 -14.64 5.35
C THR A 295 8.58 -14.80 4.06
N LYS A 296 8.27 -15.83 3.26
CA LYS A 296 9.00 -16.15 2.02
C LYS A 296 8.76 -15.16 0.88
N PHE A 297 7.73 -14.34 0.96
CA PHE A 297 7.33 -13.42 -0.12
C PHE A 297 6.98 -12.04 0.42
N ILE A 298 7.59 -11.00 -0.18
CA ILE A 298 7.27 -9.60 0.07
C ILE A 298 6.61 -9.03 -1.18
N ALA A 299 5.33 -8.71 -1.08
CA ALA A 299 4.60 -8.06 -2.17
C ALA A 299 5.08 -6.61 -2.37
N VAL A 300 4.96 -6.08 -3.59
CA VAL A 300 5.36 -4.70 -3.93
C VAL A 300 4.70 -3.67 -3.03
N ARG A 301 3.45 -3.88 -2.64
CA ARG A 301 2.73 -3.01 -1.68
C ARG A 301 3.41 -2.84 -0.32
N ASN A 302 4.23 -3.81 0.08
CA ASN A 302 4.97 -3.75 1.35
C ASN A 302 6.16 -2.77 1.30
N LEU A 303 6.53 -2.30 0.10
CA LEU A 303 7.58 -1.31 -0.10
C LEU A 303 7.12 0.13 0.19
N TYR A 304 5.83 0.34 0.47
CA TYR A 304 5.26 1.67 0.72
C TYR A 304 6.06 2.47 1.76
N PHE A 305 6.34 1.86 2.90
CA PHE A 305 7.03 2.55 3.99
C PHE A 305 8.50 2.82 3.66
N CYS A 306 9.22 1.82 3.13
CA CYS A 306 10.65 1.99 2.86
C CYS A 306 10.90 2.98 1.71
N THR A 307 9.96 3.17 0.79
CA THR A 307 10.07 4.14 -0.30
C THR A 307 10.32 5.55 0.22
N PHE A 308 9.70 5.92 1.34
CA PHE A 308 9.98 7.22 1.95
C PHE A 308 11.43 7.34 2.43
N GLY A 309 11.95 6.36 3.13
CA GLY A 309 13.35 6.35 3.58
C GLY A 309 14.33 6.39 2.41
N ILE A 310 14.03 5.65 1.33
CA ILE A 310 14.83 5.68 0.09
C ILE A 310 14.80 7.06 -0.55
N ALA A 311 13.65 7.74 -0.58
CA ALA A 311 13.54 9.10 -1.08
C ALA A 311 14.43 10.08 -0.29
N VAL A 312 14.49 9.94 1.04
CA VAL A 312 15.38 10.75 1.90
C VAL A 312 16.85 10.48 1.59
N ILE A 313 17.25 9.20 1.45
CA ILE A 313 18.66 8.87 1.12
C ILE A 313 19.01 9.36 -0.29
N SER A 314 18.10 9.21 -1.26
CA SER A 314 18.31 9.70 -2.63
C SER A 314 18.53 11.21 -2.67
N GLU A 315 17.77 11.97 -1.88
CA GLU A 315 18.00 13.41 -1.71
C GLU A 315 19.37 13.70 -1.13
N MET A 316 19.78 12.99 -0.08
CA MET A 316 21.08 13.20 0.56
C MET A 316 22.25 12.89 -0.40
N ILE A 317 22.12 11.82 -1.20
CA ILE A 317 23.12 11.49 -2.23
C ILE A 317 23.18 12.59 -3.29
N LEU A 318 22.01 13.08 -3.76
CA LEU A 318 21.96 14.17 -4.72
C LEU A 318 22.62 15.45 -4.18
N ASP A 319 22.31 15.81 -2.94
CA ASP A 319 22.90 17.00 -2.28
C ASP A 319 24.42 16.84 -2.12
N LEU A 320 24.91 15.62 -1.83
CA LEU A 320 26.33 15.31 -1.78
C LEU A 320 26.99 15.49 -3.15
N VAL A 321 26.40 14.96 -4.21
CA VAL A 321 26.91 15.12 -5.58
C VAL A 321 26.90 16.58 -5.99
N LEU A 322 25.83 17.32 -5.70
CA LEU A 322 25.71 18.72 -6.02
C LEU A 322 26.64 19.62 -5.18
N SER A 323 27.16 19.13 -4.06
CA SER A 323 28.14 19.86 -3.28
C SER A 323 29.45 20.14 -4.04
N LEU A 324 29.73 19.35 -5.10
CA LEU A 324 30.85 19.55 -6.01
C LEU A 324 30.68 20.78 -6.93
N VAL A 325 29.47 21.29 -7.09
CA VAL A 325 29.14 22.46 -7.90
C VAL A 325 29.34 23.70 -7.02
N LYS A 326 30.21 24.62 -7.40
CA LYS A 326 30.56 25.82 -6.60
C LYS A 326 29.46 26.89 -6.58
N ASN A 327 28.68 26.97 -7.65
CA ASN A 327 27.66 28.00 -7.83
C ASN A 327 26.29 27.52 -7.27
N ASP A 328 25.81 28.19 -6.23
CA ASP A 328 24.53 27.79 -5.58
C ASP A 328 23.31 27.94 -6.50
N ASN A 329 23.30 28.94 -7.38
CA ASN A 329 22.23 29.06 -8.38
C ASN A 329 22.25 27.86 -9.36
N ALA A 330 23.44 27.45 -9.80
CA ALA A 330 23.57 26.28 -10.67
C ALA A 330 23.15 24.99 -9.95
N LYS A 331 23.51 24.81 -8.67
CA LYS A 331 23.00 23.66 -7.86
C LYS A 331 21.48 23.62 -7.86
N ASN A 332 20.85 24.76 -7.58
CA ASN A 332 19.42 24.87 -7.48
C ASN A 332 18.73 24.56 -8.81
N ILE A 333 19.26 25.08 -9.92
CA ILE A 333 18.76 24.79 -11.26
C ILE A 333 18.88 23.29 -11.57
N ILE A 334 20.04 22.69 -11.32
CA ILE A 334 20.28 21.26 -11.58
C ILE A 334 19.34 20.42 -10.73
N LYS A 335 19.24 20.68 -9.42
CA LYS A 335 18.34 19.92 -8.51
C LYS A 335 16.89 20.02 -8.96
N THR A 336 16.43 21.23 -9.34
CA THR A 336 15.06 21.45 -9.82
C THR A 336 14.81 20.74 -11.15
N SER A 337 15.77 20.78 -12.07
CA SER A 337 15.67 20.11 -13.37
C SER A 337 15.60 18.58 -13.22
N ILE A 338 16.42 17.99 -12.35
CA ILE A 338 16.38 16.56 -12.02
C ILE A 338 15.02 16.21 -11.40
N LEU A 339 14.53 17.01 -10.46
CA LEU A 339 13.23 16.80 -9.85
C LEU A 339 12.11 16.85 -10.88
N ALA A 340 12.10 17.87 -11.74
CA ALA A 340 11.10 18.00 -12.80
C ALA A 340 11.11 16.80 -13.74
N PHE A 341 12.28 16.34 -14.12
CA PHE A 341 12.46 15.15 -14.94
C PHE A 341 11.91 13.90 -14.27
N ILE A 342 12.29 13.61 -13.04
CA ILE A 342 11.82 12.46 -12.28
C ILE A 342 10.29 12.50 -12.10
N CYS A 343 9.74 13.65 -11.71
CA CYS A 343 8.31 13.82 -11.52
C CYS A 343 7.52 13.59 -12.82
N PHE A 344 8.00 14.11 -13.93
CA PHE A 344 7.39 13.87 -15.23
C PHE A 344 7.28 12.38 -15.55
N PHE A 345 8.37 11.65 -15.35
CA PHE A 345 8.40 10.22 -15.60
C PHE A 345 7.54 9.42 -14.62
N PHE A 346 7.54 9.78 -13.35
CA PHE A 346 6.71 9.12 -12.35
C PHE A 346 5.20 9.32 -12.63
N ILE A 347 4.81 10.50 -13.10
CA ILE A 347 3.42 10.76 -13.49
C ILE A 347 3.02 9.89 -14.67
N ILE A 348 3.83 9.80 -15.72
CA ILE A 348 3.57 8.94 -16.88
C ILE A 348 3.44 7.48 -16.43
N SER A 349 4.37 6.98 -15.61
CA SER A 349 4.34 5.60 -15.11
C SER A 349 3.11 5.32 -14.24
N ASN A 350 2.66 6.28 -13.43
CA ASN A 350 1.43 6.12 -12.65
C ASN A 350 0.18 6.05 -13.54
N ILE A 351 0.12 6.86 -14.59
CA ILE A 351 -1.00 6.81 -15.55
C ILE A 351 -1.03 5.47 -16.28
N ASP A 352 0.13 5.00 -16.71
CA ASP A 352 0.25 3.68 -17.32
C ASP A 352 -0.17 2.58 -16.34
N GLY A 353 0.26 2.66 -15.08
CA GLY A 353 -0.20 1.78 -14.01
C GLY A 353 -1.74 1.75 -13.89
N VAL A 354 -2.39 2.91 -13.87
CA VAL A 354 -3.87 3.00 -13.83
C VAL A 354 -4.49 2.35 -15.06
N ASN A 355 -3.93 2.58 -16.24
CA ASN A 355 -4.43 1.97 -17.48
C ASN A 355 -4.29 0.44 -17.46
N ASN A 356 -3.18 -0.08 -16.95
CA ASN A 356 -2.98 -1.52 -16.75
C ASN A 356 -4.03 -2.11 -15.80
N TYR A 357 -4.32 -1.46 -14.68
CA TYR A 357 -5.40 -1.88 -13.78
C TYR A 357 -6.78 -1.87 -14.46
N ARG A 358 -7.07 -0.86 -15.28
CA ARG A 358 -8.32 -0.79 -16.05
C ARG A 358 -8.43 -1.95 -17.04
N LYS A 359 -7.34 -2.24 -17.75
CA LYS A 359 -7.28 -3.32 -18.75
C LYS A 359 -7.52 -4.67 -18.07
N VAL A 360 -6.82 -4.97 -16.98
CA VAL A 360 -7.01 -6.21 -16.20
C VAL A 360 -8.45 -6.31 -15.70
N ASN A 361 -9.03 -5.22 -15.17
CA ASN A 361 -10.43 -5.25 -14.74
C ASN A 361 -11.39 -5.55 -15.88
N SER A 362 -11.15 -5.04 -17.09
CA SER A 362 -11.99 -5.36 -18.26
C SER A 362 -11.91 -6.83 -18.65
N ILE A 363 -10.73 -7.45 -18.52
CA ILE A 363 -10.55 -8.89 -18.71
C ILE A 363 -11.31 -9.69 -17.64
N ASP A 364 -11.15 -9.30 -16.38
CA ASP A 364 -11.85 -9.92 -15.25
C ASP A 364 -13.38 -9.85 -15.42
N GLU A 365 -13.90 -8.71 -15.85
CA GLU A 365 -15.34 -8.54 -16.12
C GLU A 365 -15.80 -9.42 -17.28
N LYS A 366 -15.04 -9.46 -18.37
CA LYS A 366 -15.34 -10.32 -19.54
C LYS A 366 -15.44 -11.78 -19.13
N VAL A 367 -14.41 -12.29 -18.44
CA VAL A 367 -14.36 -13.71 -18.04
C VAL A 367 -15.46 -14.02 -17.04
N THR A 368 -15.63 -13.19 -16.01
CA THR A 368 -16.66 -13.42 -14.99
C THR A 368 -18.08 -13.40 -15.59
N LYS A 369 -18.33 -12.49 -16.55
CA LYS A 369 -19.61 -12.43 -17.27
C LYS A 369 -19.88 -13.71 -18.05
N GLN A 370 -18.88 -14.22 -18.78
CA GLN A 370 -19.00 -15.48 -19.50
C GLN A 370 -19.28 -16.67 -18.55
N ILE A 371 -18.64 -16.71 -17.37
CA ILE A 371 -18.92 -17.72 -16.35
C ILE A 371 -20.40 -17.64 -15.92
N ILE A 372 -20.86 -16.43 -15.57
CA ILE A 372 -22.25 -16.24 -15.08
C ILE A 372 -23.30 -16.58 -16.15
N GLU A 373 -23.03 -16.28 -17.41
CA GLU A 373 -23.97 -16.48 -18.52
C GLU A 373 -24.03 -17.94 -19.02
N ASN A 374 -22.95 -18.71 -18.86
CA ASN A 374 -22.85 -20.05 -19.43
C ASN A 374 -22.93 -21.17 -18.40
N VAL A 375 -22.93 -20.87 -17.11
CA VAL A 375 -23.04 -21.85 -16.03
C VAL A 375 -24.47 -21.76 -15.43
N PRO A 376 -25.15 -22.89 -15.18
CA PRO A 376 -26.48 -22.86 -14.57
C PRO A 376 -26.55 -22.15 -13.25
N ALA A 377 -27.66 -21.48 -12.94
CA ALA A 377 -27.82 -20.67 -11.74
C ALA A 377 -27.56 -21.45 -10.43
N GLU A 378 -27.91 -22.75 -10.43
CA GLU A 378 -27.68 -23.69 -9.33
C GLU A 378 -26.20 -23.94 -9.02
N ALA A 379 -25.34 -23.79 -10.01
CA ALA A 379 -23.88 -23.92 -9.83
C ALA A 379 -23.28 -22.86 -8.89
N PHE A 380 -24.00 -21.76 -8.72
CA PHE A 380 -23.56 -20.66 -7.84
C PHE A 380 -24.12 -20.80 -6.41
N SER A 381 -24.68 -21.93 -6.07
CA SER A 381 -25.11 -22.23 -4.71
C SER A 381 -23.95 -22.73 -3.85
N ASN A 382 -24.10 -22.60 -2.53
CA ASN A 382 -23.13 -23.15 -1.59
C ASN A 382 -23.01 -24.66 -1.72
N GLY A 383 -21.80 -25.18 -1.68
CA GLY A 383 -21.52 -26.62 -1.82
C GLY A 383 -21.30 -27.11 -3.25
N LYS A 384 -21.49 -26.26 -4.26
CA LYS A 384 -21.09 -26.54 -5.63
C LYS A 384 -19.68 -26.05 -5.91
N SER A 385 -19.06 -26.58 -6.97
CA SER A 385 -17.68 -26.26 -7.34
C SER A 385 -17.54 -26.02 -8.85
N ILE A 386 -16.72 -25.03 -9.20
CA ILE A 386 -16.41 -24.67 -10.59
C ILE A 386 -14.89 -24.63 -10.75
N SER A 387 -14.36 -25.37 -11.71
CA SER A 387 -12.95 -25.28 -12.14
C SER A 387 -12.85 -24.36 -13.36
N ILE A 388 -11.94 -23.40 -13.29
CA ILE A 388 -11.65 -22.43 -14.35
C ILE A 388 -10.25 -22.69 -14.86
N ASN A 389 -10.12 -23.07 -16.12
CA ASN A 389 -8.88 -23.51 -16.72
C ASN A 389 -8.51 -22.63 -17.92
N TYR A 390 -7.28 -22.18 -17.94
CA TYR A 390 -6.67 -21.40 -19.03
C TYR A 390 -5.16 -21.60 -19.02
N ASP A 391 -4.49 -21.35 -20.15
CA ASP A 391 -3.04 -21.29 -20.15
C ASP A 391 -2.56 -19.96 -19.53
N ALA A 392 -1.74 -20.06 -18.48
CA ALA A 392 -1.21 -18.89 -17.79
C ALA A 392 -0.35 -18.02 -18.71
N ASN A 393 0.37 -18.63 -19.68
CA ASN A 393 1.15 -17.88 -20.67
C ASN A 393 0.25 -17.11 -21.63
N ASP A 394 -0.89 -17.68 -22.02
CA ASP A 394 -1.85 -17.00 -22.88
C ASP A 394 -2.53 -15.84 -22.16
N LEU A 395 -2.91 -16.01 -20.88
CA LEU A 395 -3.41 -14.90 -20.07
C LEU A 395 -2.36 -13.78 -19.94
N PHE A 396 -1.09 -14.14 -19.71
CA PHE A 396 -0.01 -13.15 -19.64
C PHE A 396 0.16 -12.37 -20.95
N LYS A 397 0.18 -13.07 -22.09
CA LYS A 397 0.23 -12.46 -23.42
C LYS A 397 -0.99 -11.59 -23.70
N TYR A 398 -2.19 -12.07 -23.33
CA TYR A 398 -3.43 -11.34 -23.53
C TYR A 398 -3.50 -10.06 -22.70
N LYS A 399 -3.01 -10.08 -21.46
CA LYS A 399 -2.90 -8.88 -20.63
C LYS A 399 -2.02 -7.82 -21.30
N ASN A 400 -0.89 -8.21 -21.89
CA ASN A 400 0.09 -7.32 -22.54
C ASN A 400 0.28 -6.02 -21.75
N LEU A 401 0.75 -6.14 -20.51
CA LEU A 401 0.87 -5.04 -19.56
C LEU A 401 2.32 -4.55 -19.48
N SER A 402 2.49 -3.25 -19.27
CA SER A 402 3.79 -2.64 -18.98
C SER A 402 4.27 -2.91 -17.55
N ILE A 403 3.32 -3.11 -16.60
CA ILE A 403 3.61 -3.51 -15.24
C ILE A 403 2.81 -4.75 -14.88
N PHE A 404 3.34 -5.56 -13.96
CA PHE A 404 2.61 -6.71 -13.46
C PHE A 404 1.41 -6.26 -12.62
N VAL A 405 0.23 -6.68 -13.04
CA VAL A 405 -1.03 -6.52 -12.29
C VAL A 405 -1.71 -7.88 -12.22
N GLU A 406 -1.95 -8.37 -11.01
CA GLU A 406 -2.69 -9.62 -10.82
C GLU A 406 -4.15 -9.46 -11.26
N SER A 407 -4.67 -10.45 -11.96
CA SER A 407 -6.07 -10.58 -12.31
C SER A 407 -6.85 -11.29 -11.18
N THR A 408 -8.13 -10.99 -11.03
CA THR A 408 -8.98 -11.72 -10.06
C THR A 408 -9.12 -13.19 -10.41
N ILE A 409 -9.06 -13.52 -11.70
CA ILE A 409 -9.15 -14.91 -12.18
C ILE A 409 -7.88 -15.73 -11.96
N GLU A 410 -6.80 -15.12 -11.45
CA GLU A 410 -5.56 -15.84 -11.10
C GLU A 410 -5.60 -16.45 -9.69
N SER A 411 -6.67 -16.23 -8.92
CA SER A 411 -6.81 -16.82 -7.59
C SER A 411 -8.26 -17.19 -7.26
N ASP A 412 -8.42 -18.34 -6.61
CA ASP A 412 -9.72 -18.92 -6.28
C ASP A 412 -10.62 -17.94 -5.51
N TRP A 413 -10.13 -17.41 -4.41
CA TRP A 413 -10.87 -16.50 -3.53
C TRP A 413 -11.22 -15.15 -4.19
N ALA A 414 -10.36 -14.65 -5.08
CA ALA A 414 -10.61 -13.38 -5.75
C ALA A 414 -11.67 -13.55 -6.85
N THR A 415 -11.64 -14.68 -7.56
CA THR A 415 -12.69 -15.07 -8.54
C THR A 415 -14.05 -15.22 -7.87
N VAL A 416 -14.11 -15.91 -6.72
CA VAL A 416 -15.33 -16.00 -5.91
C VAL A 416 -15.86 -14.59 -5.59
N GLY A 417 -15.03 -13.71 -5.07
CA GLY A 417 -15.43 -12.33 -4.75
C GLY A 417 -15.94 -11.55 -5.96
N LYS A 418 -15.30 -11.71 -7.13
CA LYS A 418 -15.75 -11.04 -8.37
C LYS A 418 -17.12 -11.55 -8.82
N ILE A 419 -17.36 -12.87 -8.79
CA ILE A 419 -18.65 -13.48 -9.12
C ILE A 419 -19.76 -12.96 -8.18
N GLN A 420 -19.47 -12.92 -6.88
CA GLN A 420 -20.42 -12.42 -5.88
C GLN A 420 -20.81 -10.97 -6.12
N VAL A 421 -19.82 -10.10 -6.39
CA VAL A 421 -20.06 -8.69 -6.71
C VAL A 421 -20.91 -8.53 -7.96
N MET A 422 -20.61 -9.25 -9.03
CA MET A 422 -21.35 -9.14 -10.30
C MET A 422 -22.78 -9.70 -10.21
N ARG A 423 -22.97 -10.77 -9.44
CA ARG A 423 -24.29 -11.36 -9.20
C ARG A 423 -25.10 -10.66 -8.11
N LYS A 424 -24.48 -9.76 -7.36
CA LYS A 424 -25.09 -9.14 -6.16
C LYS A 424 -25.64 -10.18 -5.19
N SER A 425 -24.92 -11.27 -5.01
CA SER A 425 -25.35 -12.45 -4.22
C SER A 425 -24.24 -12.83 -3.22
N THR A 426 -24.67 -13.29 -2.05
CA THR A 426 -23.76 -13.80 -1.02
C THR A 426 -23.39 -15.26 -1.26
N SER A 427 -24.23 -16.03 -1.97
CA SER A 427 -23.91 -17.42 -2.30
C SER A 427 -22.86 -17.49 -3.40
N ALA A 428 -21.88 -18.34 -3.23
CA ALA A 428 -20.84 -18.61 -4.21
C ALA A 428 -20.41 -20.08 -4.16
N PRO A 429 -20.01 -20.63 -5.32
CA PRO A 429 -19.40 -21.94 -5.40
C PRO A 429 -17.98 -21.91 -4.85
N THR A 430 -17.42 -23.08 -4.60
CA THR A 430 -15.97 -23.24 -4.49
C THR A 430 -15.36 -23.08 -5.88
N ILE A 431 -14.41 -22.18 -6.02
CA ILE A 431 -13.69 -21.97 -7.27
C ILE A 431 -12.32 -22.63 -7.20
N TYR A 432 -11.95 -23.31 -8.26
CA TYR A 432 -10.60 -23.84 -8.50
C TYR A 432 -10.04 -23.22 -9.77
N VAL A 433 -8.92 -22.50 -9.66
CA VAL A 433 -8.23 -21.92 -10.79
C VAL A 433 -7.07 -22.80 -11.19
N ASN A 434 -7.06 -23.29 -12.43
CA ASN A 434 -6.06 -24.19 -13.00
C ASN A 434 -5.73 -25.41 -12.10
N SER A 435 -6.72 -25.91 -11.35
CA SER A 435 -6.56 -27.00 -10.39
C SER A 435 -7.83 -27.79 -10.18
N ASN A 436 -7.69 -29.02 -9.65
CA ASN A 436 -8.81 -29.89 -9.21
C ASN A 436 -9.93 -30.11 -10.23
N GLN A 437 -9.60 -30.21 -11.54
CA GLN A 437 -10.59 -30.38 -12.61
C GLN A 437 -11.47 -31.58 -12.37
N ASP A 438 -10.90 -32.71 -11.94
CA ASP A 438 -11.62 -33.99 -11.71
C ASP A 438 -12.59 -33.95 -10.51
N LYS A 439 -12.53 -32.91 -9.68
CA LYS A 439 -13.34 -32.76 -8.46
C LYS A 439 -14.42 -31.70 -8.56
N ALA A 440 -14.44 -30.93 -9.66
CA ALA A 440 -15.38 -29.85 -9.83
C ALA A 440 -16.70 -30.35 -10.43
N ASP A 441 -17.84 -29.80 -9.96
CA ASP A 441 -19.15 -30.07 -10.55
C ASP A 441 -19.26 -29.51 -11.99
N TYR A 442 -18.55 -28.40 -12.25
CA TYR A 442 -18.51 -27.74 -13.57
C TYR A 442 -17.06 -27.42 -13.94
N VAL A 443 -16.69 -27.70 -15.18
CA VAL A 443 -15.33 -27.42 -15.69
C VAL A 443 -15.43 -26.45 -16.88
N LEU A 444 -14.70 -25.37 -16.82
CA LEU A 444 -14.69 -24.33 -17.83
C LEU A 444 -13.28 -24.18 -18.39
N TYR A 445 -13.17 -24.04 -19.71
CA TYR A 445 -11.92 -23.80 -20.42
C TYR A 445 -11.99 -22.48 -21.18
N PHE A 446 -10.91 -21.69 -21.07
CA PHE A 446 -10.77 -20.42 -21.77
C PHE A 446 -9.60 -20.48 -22.75
N ASP A 447 -9.83 -19.91 -23.94
CA ASP A 447 -8.80 -19.80 -24.98
C ASP A 447 -7.79 -18.68 -24.68
N GLY A 448 -6.79 -18.54 -25.55
CA GLY A 448 -5.74 -17.50 -25.43
C GLY A 448 -6.23 -16.06 -25.53
N GLN A 449 -7.49 -15.84 -25.84
CA GLN A 449 -8.16 -14.54 -25.83
C GLN A 449 -9.18 -14.41 -24.69
N MET A 450 -9.13 -15.31 -23.74
CA MET A 450 -10.05 -15.38 -22.61
C MET A 450 -11.53 -15.43 -23.06
N ASN A 451 -11.83 -16.20 -24.09
CA ASN A 451 -13.19 -16.60 -24.46
C ASN A 451 -13.44 -18.02 -23.94
N LEU A 452 -14.64 -18.24 -23.41
CA LEU A 452 -15.06 -19.55 -22.98
C LEU A 452 -15.15 -20.49 -24.20
N VAL A 453 -14.42 -21.59 -24.16
CA VAL A 453 -14.49 -22.65 -25.13
C VAL A 453 -15.64 -23.56 -24.70
N LYS A 454 -16.72 -23.65 -25.52
CA LYS A 454 -17.81 -24.63 -25.30
C LYS A 454 -17.26 -26.01 -25.64
N ASN A 455 -17.22 -26.86 -24.65
CA ASN A 455 -17.07 -28.30 -24.86
C ASN A 455 -18.42 -28.90 -25.23
#